data_784d1691f45c424742490915623f346d
#
_entry.id   784d1691f45c424742490915623f346d
#
_cell.length_a   1.000
_cell.length_b   1.000
_cell.length_c   1.000
_cell.angle_alpha   90.00
_cell.angle_beta   90.00
_cell.angle_gamma   90.00
#
_symmetry.space_group_name_H-M   'P 1'
#
loop_
_entity.id
_entity.type
_entity.pdbx_description
1 polymer ?
#
loop_
_entity_poly.entity_id
_entity_poly.type
_entity_poly.pdbx_seq_one_letter_code
_entity_poly.pdbx_strand_id
1 'polypeptide(L)'
;GYSETAALSFQHKMSFYQKLIYTTTNDRKQVEYISHAKENTLLLIFSNSGRYISEYTHLTDAPSKKCFEETKAKVVLFTSNREMEKDPRVDLCIDWEYKDLVQNHPVLYQLLIERIAIAYQNKYGFPMEK
;
A
#
# COMPACT_ATOMS: atom_id res chain seq x y z
N GLY A 1 -4.17 9.12 -9.10
CA GLY A 1 -2.77 9.54 -8.91
C GLY A 1 -1.79 8.37 -9.00
N TYR A 2 -0.50 8.63 -8.85
CA TYR A 2 0.56 7.62 -8.97
C TYR A 2 0.42 6.48 -7.95
N SER A 3 -0.10 6.76 -6.77
CA SER A 3 -0.33 5.75 -5.74
C SER A 3 -1.43 4.76 -6.12
N GLU A 4 -2.48 5.24 -6.77
CA GLU A 4 -3.53 4.37 -7.31
C GLU A 4 -2.99 3.47 -8.41
N THR A 5 -2.22 4.06 -9.33
CA THR A 5 -1.55 3.31 -10.41
C THR A 5 -0.61 2.24 -9.83
N ALA A 6 0.12 2.55 -8.78
CA ALA A 6 0.98 1.60 -8.09
C ALA A 6 0.17 0.43 -7.50
N ALA A 7 -0.93 0.71 -6.83
CA ALA A 7 -1.78 -0.34 -6.25
C ALA A 7 -2.37 -1.26 -7.32
N LEU A 8 -2.85 -0.70 -8.42
CA LEU A 8 -3.38 -1.47 -9.55
C LEU A 8 -2.28 -2.30 -10.24
N SER A 9 -1.10 -1.71 -10.43
CA SER A 9 0.06 -2.40 -10.99
C SER A 9 0.48 -3.58 -10.10
N PHE A 10 0.49 -3.39 -8.80
CA PHE A 10 0.79 -4.45 -7.84
C PHE A 10 -0.24 -5.58 -7.90
N GLN A 11 -1.52 -5.25 -7.93
CA GLN A 11 -2.59 -6.23 -8.10
C GLN A 11 -2.39 -7.06 -9.37
N HIS A 12 -2.12 -6.39 -10.48
CA HIS A 12 -1.88 -7.04 -11.77
C HIS A 12 -0.65 -7.96 -11.70
N LYS A 13 0.45 -7.47 -11.16
CA LYS A 13 1.69 -8.24 -11.02
C LYS A 13 1.49 -9.51 -10.21
N MET A 14 0.83 -9.41 -9.08
CA MET A 14 0.62 -10.55 -8.19
C MET A 14 -0.38 -11.57 -8.75
N SER A 15 -1.22 -11.19 -9.70
CA SER A 15 -2.12 -12.12 -10.38
C SER A 15 -1.37 -13.20 -11.15
N PHE A 16 -0.17 -12.92 -11.65
CA PHE A 16 0.69 -13.92 -12.29
C PHE A 16 1.13 -15.03 -11.34
N TYR A 17 1.13 -14.74 -10.04
CA TYR A 17 1.44 -15.72 -8.99
C TYR A 17 0.18 -16.32 -8.38
N GLN A 18 -0.97 -16.09 -9.00
CA GLN A 18 -2.28 -16.53 -8.50
C GLN A 18 -2.58 -15.99 -7.09
N LYS A 19 -1.95 -14.88 -6.73
CA LYS A 19 -2.20 -14.18 -5.47
C LYS A 19 -3.25 -13.10 -5.70
N LEU A 20 -4.42 -13.29 -5.13
CA LEU A 20 -5.50 -12.32 -5.21
C LEU A 20 -5.24 -11.17 -4.26
N ILE A 21 -5.25 -9.95 -4.81
CA ILE A 21 -5.11 -8.71 -4.05
C ILE A 21 -6.34 -7.85 -4.32
N TYR A 22 -6.93 -7.35 -3.25
CA TYR A 22 -8.03 -6.41 -3.34
C TYR A 22 -7.50 -4.98 -3.37
N THR A 23 -7.90 -4.21 -4.36
CA THR A 23 -7.65 -2.78 -4.43
C THR A 23 -8.84 -2.07 -5.04
N THR A 24 -8.99 -0.79 -4.73
CA THR A 24 -10.05 0.03 -5.28
C THR A 24 -9.62 1.49 -5.28
N THR A 25 -10.12 2.25 -6.24
CA THR A 25 -9.91 3.71 -6.32
C THR A 25 -11.01 4.48 -5.60
N ASN A 26 -12.01 3.80 -5.06
CA ASN A 26 -13.10 4.42 -4.33
C ASN A 26 -12.74 4.57 -2.85
N ASP A 27 -12.61 5.80 -2.38
CA ASP A 27 -12.19 6.10 -1.00
C ASP A 27 -13.07 5.46 0.06
N ARG A 28 -14.37 5.46 -0.13
CA ARG A 28 -15.31 4.85 0.81
C ARG A 28 -15.09 3.35 0.93
N LYS A 29 -14.90 2.67 -0.19
CA LYS A 29 -14.58 1.24 -0.21
C LYS A 29 -13.21 0.95 0.40
N GLN A 30 -12.22 1.82 0.17
CA GLN A 30 -10.93 1.69 0.82
C GLN A 30 -11.07 1.70 2.33
N VAL A 31 -11.80 2.67 2.86
CA VAL A 31 -12.04 2.77 4.31
C VAL A 31 -12.77 1.54 4.84
N GLU A 32 -13.77 1.05 4.13
CA GLU A 32 -14.47 -0.20 4.50
C GLU A 32 -13.54 -1.39 4.55
N TYR A 33 -12.70 -1.57 3.53
CA TYR A 33 -11.72 -2.68 3.50
C TYR A 33 -10.71 -2.59 4.64
N ILE A 34 -10.23 -1.39 4.93
CA ILE A 34 -9.26 -1.16 6.00
C ILE A 34 -9.90 -1.45 7.36
N SER A 35 -11.09 -0.88 7.62
CA SER A 35 -11.78 -1.05 8.91
C SER A 35 -12.14 -2.50 9.21
N HIS A 36 -12.54 -3.26 8.20
CA HIS A 36 -13.00 -4.64 8.36
C HIS A 36 -11.91 -5.68 8.12
N ALA A 37 -10.69 -5.27 7.81
CA ALA A 37 -9.59 -6.17 7.58
C ALA A 37 -9.23 -6.92 8.87
N LYS A 38 -9.03 -8.22 8.72
CA LYS A 38 -8.75 -9.13 9.84
C LYS A 38 -7.25 -9.27 10.12
N GLU A 39 -6.91 -9.93 11.20
CA GLU A 39 -5.54 -10.09 11.70
C GLU A 39 -4.58 -10.76 10.70
N ASN A 40 -5.09 -11.60 9.81
CA ASN A 40 -4.30 -12.27 8.78
C ASN A 40 -4.20 -11.49 7.47
N THR A 41 -4.59 -10.24 7.47
CA THR A 41 -4.57 -9.35 6.32
C THR A 41 -3.36 -8.43 6.38
N LEU A 42 -2.75 -8.21 5.23
CA LEU A 42 -1.68 -7.24 5.05
C LEU A 42 -2.20 -6.09 4.20
N LEU A 43 -2.12 -4.88 4.74
CA LEU A 43 -2.47 -3.65 4.02
C LEU A 43 -1.20 -3.00 3.50
N LEU A 44 -1.10 -2.87 2.19
CA LEU A 44 0.01 -2.17 1.54
C LEU A 44 -0.48 -0.79 1.09
N ILE A 45 0.10 0.24 1.68
CA ILE A 45 -0.28 1.63 1.44
C ILE A 45 0.84 2.35 0.68
N PHE A 46 0.54 2.85 -0.49
CA PHE A 46 1.45 3.67 -1.28
C PHE A 46 1.08 5.13 -1.07
N SER A 47 1.83 5.84 -0.25
CA SER A 47 1.58 7.26 0.03
C SER A 47 2.90 8.00 0.24
N ASN A 48 3.35 8.68 -0.79
CA ASN A 48 4.66 9.31 -0.77
C ASN A 48 4.85 10.31 0.38
N SER A 49 3.84 11.10 0.68
CA SER A 49 3.85 12.05 1.81
C SER A 49 3.42 11.44 3.14
N GLY A 50 2.81 10.25 3.11
CA GLY A 50 2.17 9.65 4.28
C GLY A 50 0.80 10.22 4.62
N ARG A 51 0.33 11.23 3.90
CA ARG A 51 -0.92 11.94 4.19
C ARG A 51 -2.15 11.05 4.12
N TYR A 52 -2.09 10.01 3.34
CA TYR A 52 -3.20 9.06 3.28
C TYR A 52 -3.54 8.47 4.65
N ILE A 53 -2.55 8.30 5.51
CA ILE A 53 -2.75 7.85 6.90
C ILE A 53 -2.89 9.02 7.87
N SER A 54 -1.98 10.00 7.77
CA SER A 54 -1.84 11.05 8.77
C SER A 54 -2.91 12.13 8.69
N GLU A 55 -3.46 12.38 7.51
CA GLU A 55 -4.46 13.43 7.31
C GLU A 55 -5.83 12.84 7.01
N TYR A 56 -6.85 13.47 7.57
CA TYR A 56 -8.22 13.18 7.16
C TYR A 56 -8.41 13.74 5.76
N THR A 57 -8.76 12.90 4.82
CA THR A 57 -9.04 13.38 3.47
C THR A 57 -10.27 14.29 3.50
N HIS A 58 -10.15 15.39 2.80
CA HIS A 58 -11.18 16.41 2.70
C HIS A 58 -12.28 16.07 1.69
N LEU A 59 -12.38 14.85 1.28
CA LEU A 59 -13.49 14.43 0.47
C LEU A 59 -14.72 14.41 1.38
N THR A 60 -15.65 15.26 1.07
CA THR A 60 -16.80 15.63 1.89
C THR A 60 -17.65 14.47 2.38
N ASP A 61 -17.49 13.29 1.82
CA ASP A 61 -18.22 12.08 2.18
C ASP A 61 -17.34 10.92 2.61
N ALA A 62 -16.03 11.13 2.73
CA ALA A 62 -15.14 10.06 3.15
C ALA A 62 -15.29 9.83 4.65
N PRO A 63 -15.50 8.59 5.09
CA PRO A 63 -15.44 8.26 6.50
C PRO A 63 -14.08 8.64 7.08
N SER A 64 -14.07 8.93 8.35
CA SER A 64 -12.87 9.32 9.09
C SER A 64 -11.78 8.27 8.94
N LYS A 65 -10.52 8.69 8.92
CA LYS A 65 -9.35 7.82 8.90
C LYS A 65 -9.16 6.98 10.18
N LYS A 66 -10.12 6.98 11.06
CA LYS A 66 -10.20 6.05 12.20
C LYS A 66 -10.07 4.58 11.76
N CYS A 67 -10.34 4.29 10.51
CA CYS A 67 -10.14 2.94 9.98
C CYS A 67 -8.73 2.39 10.25
N PHE A 68 -7.70 3.22 10.26
CA PHE A 68 -6.34 2.80 10.60
C PHE A 68 -6.11 2.54 12.09
N GLU A 69 -6.94 3.12 12.94
CA GLU A 69 -6.93 2.84 14.38
C GLU A 69 -7.75 1.60 14.73
N GLU A 70 -8.76 1.32 13.93
CA GLU A 70 -9.72 0.23 14.15
C GLU A 70 -9.29 -1.08 13.51
N THR A 71 -8.47 -1.03 12.45
CA THR A 71 -8.09 -2.22 11.69
C THR A 71 -7.27 -3.20 12.53
N LYS A 72 -7.50 -4.48 12.31
CA LYS A 72 -6.71 -5.58 12.87
C LYS A 72 -5.61 -6.05 11.93
N ALA A 73 -5.58 -5.54 10.71
CA ALA A 73 -4.57 -5.88 9.71
C ALA A 73 -3.23 -5.25 10.05
N LYS A 74 -2.17 -5.83 9.52
CA LYS A 74 -0.84 -5.20 9.53
C LYS A 74 -0.74 -4.17 8.43
N VAL A 75 -0.27 -2.98 8.78
CA VAL A 75 -0.15 -1.83 7.88
C VAL A 75 1.30 -1.62 7.48
N VAL A 76 1.58 -1.76 6.20
CA VAL A 76 2.88 -1.46 5.60
C VAL A 76 2.74 -0.20 4.74
N LEU A 77 3.52 0.81 5.05
CA LEU A 77 3.51 2.07 4.34
C LEU A 77 4.77 2.23 3.49
N PHE A 78 4.57 2.49 2.21
CA PHE A 78 5.62 2.90 1.29
C PHE A 78 5.59 4.42 1.13
N THR A 79 6.64 5.09 1.58
CA THR A 79 6.64 6.56 1.67
C THR A 79 8.05 7.14 1.54
N SER A 80 8.15 8.41 1.19
CA SER A 80 9.39 9.19 1.32
C SER A 80 9.45 10.00 2.63
N ASN A 81 8.41 9.93 3.43
CA ASN A 81 8.33 10.65 4.70
C ASN A 81 8.71 9.75 5.88
N ARG A 82 9.97 9.84 6.31
CA ARG A 82 10.51 9.05 7.43
C ARG A 82 9.81 9.27 8.76
N GLU A 83 9.19 10.43 8.97
CA GLU A 83 8.47 10.71 10.21
C GLU A 83 7.31 9.73 10.43
N MET A 84 6.83 9.12 9.35
CA MET A 84 5.78 8.11 9.44
C MET A 84 6.21 6.82 10.14
N GLU A 85 7.50 6.58 10.33
CA GLU A 85 7.98 5.45 11.16
C GLU A 85 7.49 5.55 12.61
N LYS A 86 7.25 6.77 13.08
CA LYS A 86 6.79 7.04 14.43
C LYS A 86 5.29 6.96 14.60
N ASP A 87 4.55 6.82 13.50
CA ASP A 87 3.09 6.76 13.56
C ASP A 87 2.65 5.38 14.07
N PRO A 88 1.91 5.32 15.19
CA PRO A 88 1.51 4.04 15.79
C PRO A 88 0.55 3.23 14.93
N ARG A 89 -0.03 3.82 13.89
CA ARG A 89 -0.93 3.14 12.94
C ARG A 89 -0.16 2.39 11.85
N VAL A 90 1.15 2.58 11.77
CA VAL A 90 2.02 1.94 10.78
C VAL A 90 2.85 0.86 11.47
N ASP A 91 2.69 -0.40 11.04
CA ASP A 91 3.47 -1.52 11.58
C ASP A 91 4.85 -1.61 10.95
N LEU A 92 4.96 -1.30 9.67
CA LEU A 92 6.23 -1.26 8.95
C LEU A 92 6.23 -0.10 7.96
N CYS A 93 7.22 0.76 8.09
CA CYS A 93 7.46 1.87 7.16
C CYS A 93 8.63 1.50 6.24
N ILE A 94 8.38 1.49 4.95
CA ILE A 94 9.42 1.34 3.94
C ILE A 94 9.61 2.70 3.31
N ASP A 95 10.70 3.35 3.69
CA ASP A 95 10.99 4.71 3.26
C ASP A 95 12.19 4.75 2.31
N TRP A 96 12.26 5.84 1.56
CA TRP A 96 13.40 6.15 0.70
C TRP A 96 13.68 7.65 0.76
N GLU A 97 14.95 8.00 0.67
CA GLU A 97 15.34 9.39 0.49
C GLU A 97 15.01 9.82 -0.93
N TYR A 98 14.11 10.77 -0.99
CA TYR A 98 13.66 11.26 -2.26
C TYR A 98 13.68 12.79 -2.24
N LYS A 99 14.55 13.37 -3.04
CA LYS A 99 14.76 14.80 -2.92
C LYS A 99 14.06 15.65 -3.98
N ASP A 100 13.72 15.14 -5.14
CA ASP A 100 13.56 16.15 -6.15
C ASP A 100 12.38 16.11 -7.10
N LEU A 101 11.82 15.03 -7.50
CA LEU A 101 10.84 15.15 -8.56
C LEU A 101 9.68 14.18 -8.39
N VAL A 102 8.49 14.74 -8.28
CA VAL A 102 7.22 14.00 -8.30
C VAL A 102 7.16 12.95 -9.42
N GLN A 103 7.82 13.24 -10.54
CA GLN A 103 7.88 12.34 -11.69
C GLN A 103 8.61 11.01 -11.42
N ASN A 104 9.44 10.94 -10.40
CA ASN A 104 10.20 9.72 -10.10
C ASN A 104 9.44 8.73 -9.20
N HIS A 105 8.35 9.15 -8.58
CA HIS A 105 7.54 8.26 -7.73
C HIS A 105 7.05 7.01 -8.46
N PRO A 106 6.56 7.09 -9.69
CA PRO A 106 6.11 5.90 -10.40
C PRO A 106 7.22 4.88 -10.61
N VAL A 107 8.43 5.33 -10.88
CA VAL A 107 9.61 4.46 -11.07
C VAL A 107 9.95 3.73 -9.77
N LEU A 108 9.99 4.46 -8.66
CA LEU A 108 10.28 3.89 -7.35
C LEU A 108 9.23 2.85 -6.93
N TYR A 109 7.96 3.16 -7.11
CA TYR A 109 6.89 2.22 -6.83
C TYR A 109 6.99 0.97 -7.69
N GLN A 110 7.32 1.13 -8.97
CA GLN A 110 7.47 -0.02 -9.87
C GLN A 110 8.65 -0.90 -9.46
N LEU A 111 9.79 -0.31 -9.08
CA LEU A 111 10.93 -1.06 -8.57
C LEU A 111 10.59 -1.85 -7.30
N LEU A 112 9.85 -1.24 -6.38
CA LEU A 112 9.39 -1.92 -5.16
C LEU A 112 8.45 -3.09 -5.48
N ILE A 113 7.52 -2.90 -6.40
CA ILE A 113 6.61 -3.95 -6.86
C ILE A 113 7.39 -5.13 -7.44
N GLU A 114 8.37 -4.86 -8.29
CA GLU A 114 9.22 -5.90 -8.87
C GLU A 114 10.03 -6.64 -7.78
N ARG A 115 10.57 -5.93 -6.81
CA ARG A 115 11.31 -6.53 -5.69
C ARG A 115 10.42 -7.41 -4.83
N ILE A 116 9.20 -6.99 -4.53
CA ILE A 116 8.25 -7.79 -3.79
C ILE A 116 7.87 -9.05 -4.58
N ALA A 117 7.61 -8.92 -5.87
CA ALA A 117 7.26 -10.05 -6.72
C ALA A 117 8.40 -11.08 -6.80
N ILE A 118 9.65 -10.63 -6.93
CA ILE A 118 10.82 -11.51 -6.92
C ILE A 118 10.95 -12.23 -5.58
N ALA A 119 10.80 -11.52 -4.47
CA ALA A 119 10.87 -12.11 -3.15
C ALA A 119 9.76 -13.16 -2.95
N TYR A 120 8.57 -12.87 -3.43
CA TYR A 120 7.45 -13.82 -3.40
C TYR A 120 7.76 -15.07 -4.22
N GLN A 121 8.26 -14.89 -5.44
CA GLN A 121 8.65 -16.00 -6.32
C GLN A 121 9.73 -16.87 -5.66
N ASN A 122 10.73 -16.27 -5.07
CA ASN A 122 11.81 -16.99 -4.40
C ASN A 122 11.32 -17.82 -3.22
N LYS A 123 10.30 -17.35 -2.53
CA LYS A 123 9.74 -18.04 -1.36
C LYS A 123 8.72 -19.12 -1.74
N TYR A 124 7.87 -18.87 -2.70
CA TYR A 124 6.69 -19.71 -3.01
C TYR A 124 6.75 -20.41 -4.38
N GLY A 125 7.74 -20.08 -5.19
CA GLY A 125 7.85 -20.59 -6.55
C GLY A 125 6.92 -19.88 -7.54
N PHE A 126 7.05 -20.25 -8.80
CA PHE A 126 6.23 -19.71 -9.88
C PHE A 126 5.13 -20.72 -10.24
N PRO A 127 3.83 -20.38 -10.10
CA PRO A 127 2.74 -21.35 -10.25
C PRO A 127 2.65 -22.02 -11.63
N MET A 128 3.17 -21.36 -12.67
CA MET A 128 3.08 -21.86 -14.05
C MET A 128 4.07 -22.96 -14.38
N GLU A 129 4.98 -23.29 -13.48
CA GLU A 129 5.96 -24.37 -13.65
C GLU A 129 5.42 -25.75 -13.24
N LYS A 130 4.17 -25.82 -12.86
CA LYS A 130 3.53 -27.08 -12.48
C LYS A 130 3.08 -27.89 -13.64
#